data_b187df8af13b17195ab01194bf05cf39
#
_entry.id   b187df8af13b17195ab01194bf05cf39
#
_cell.length_a   1.000
_cell.length_b   1.000
_cell.length_c   1.000
_cell.angle_alpha   90.00
_cell.angle_beta   90.00
_cell.angle_gamma   90.00
#
_symmetry.space_group_name_H-M   'P 1'
#
loop_
_entity.id
_entity.type
_entity.pdbx_description
1 polymer ?
#
loop_
_entity_poly.entity_id
_entity_poly.type
_entity_poly.pdbx_seq_one_letter_code
_entity_poly.pdbx_strand_id
1 'polypeptide(L)'
;MIDPYKNYREISINTMTKGEQLVLLLDKAVQRMVAVNVLLDENKQAEAEVVISKTVDIFNYLMVCLNKDFEISSDLMSLYAFINGELIKGKLKKDKSYIESVLPIVRELRDTWAEAEKLARINK
;
A
#
# COMPACT_ATOMS: atom_id res chain seq x y z
N MET A 1 7.64 28.16 -12.78
CA MET A 1 8.95 27.67 -12.34
C MET A 1 8.98 26.14 -12.42
N ILE A 2 9.95 25.60 -13.10
CA ILE A 2 10.07 24.15 -13.30
C ILE A 2 10.83 23.55 -12.12
N ASP A 3 10.18 22.61 -11.42
CA ASP A 3 10.84 21.85 -10.35
C ASP A 3 11.68 20.74 -10.99
N PRO A 4 13.03 20.82 -10.93
CA PRO A 4 13.90 19.81 -11.54
C PRO A 4 13.75 18.43 -10.86
N TYR A 5 13.36 18.40 -9.59
CA TYR A 5 13.15 17.14 -8.88
C TYR A 5 11.85 16.43 -9.33
N LYS A 6 10.84 17.19 -9.75
CA LYS A 6 9.59 16.63 -10.25
C LYS A 6 9.83 15.81 -11.53
N ASN A 7 10.56 16.36 -12.48
CA ASN A 7 10.90 15.65 -13.72
C ASN A 7 11.72 14.40 -13.45
N TYR A 8 12.69 14.48 -12.55
CA TYR A 8 13.50 13.33 -12.15
C TYR A 8 12.66 12.21 -11.56
N ARG A 9 11.73 12.57 -10.67
CA ARG A 9 10.83 11.59 -10.05
C ARG A 9 9.89 10.94 -11.07
N GLU A 10 9.33 11.72 -11.99
CA GLU A 10 8.46 11.20 -13.05
C GLU A 10 9.21 10.23 -13.96
N ILE A 11 10.43 10.57 -14.38
CA ILE A 11 11.26 9.69 -15.19
C ILE A 11 11.59 8.41 -14.42
N SER A 12 11.95 8.52 -13.16
CA SER A 12 12.29 7.39 -12.29
C SER A 12 11.11 6.43 -12.15
N ILE A 13 9.89 6.94 -11.91
CA ILE A 13 8.67 6.14 -11.80
C ILE A 13 8.35 5.46 -13.13
N ASN A 14 8.47 6.19 -14.25
CA ASN A 14 8.16 5.66 -15.58
C ASN A 14 9.12 4.54 -16.02
N THR A 15 10.33 4.52 -15.47
CA THR A 15 11.31 3.46 -15.77
C THR A 15 11.21 2.26 -14.85
N MET A 16 10.38 2.34 -13.80
CA MET A 16 10.19 1.22 -12.89
C MET A 16 9.45 0.07 -13.57
N THR A 17 9.86 -1.14 -13.21
CA THR A 17 9.09 -2.34 -13.57
C THR A 17 7.78 -2.36 -12.79
N LYS A 18 6.83 -3.19 -13.23
CA LYS A 18 5.56 -3.36 -12.50
C LYS A 18 5.79 -3.87 -11.08
N GLY A 19 6.76 -4.77 -10.90
CA GLY A 19 7.12 -5.28 -9.57
C GLY A 19 7.68 -4.20 -8.66
N GLU A 20 8.56 -3.34 -9.19
CA GLU A 20 9.10 -2.22 -8.43
C GLU A 20 8.01 -1.22 -8.04
N GLN A 21 7.05 -0.96 -8.94
CA GLN A 21 5.90 -0.09 -8.65
C GLN A 21 5.02 -0.69 -7.55
N LEU A 22 4.80 -2.00 -7.57
CA LEU A 22 4.03 -2.69 -6.54
C LEU A 22 4.69 -2.54 -5.17
N VAL A 23 6.00 -2.76 -5.08
CA VAL A 23 6.76 -2.59 -3.83
C VAL A 23 6.65 -1.17 -3.33
N LEU A 24 6.78 -0.18 -4.22
CA LEU A 24 6.66 1.23 -3.85
C LEU A 24 5.28 1.55 -3.27
N LEU A 25 4.22 1.03 -3.89
CA LEU A 25 2.85 1.24 -3.41
C LEU A 25 2.60 0.59 -2.06
N LEU A 26 3.11 -0.63 -1.86
CA LEU A 26 2.99 -1.33 -0.57
C LEU A 26 3.77 -0.59 0.52
N ASP A 27 4.95 -0.06 0.20
CA ASP A 27 5.73 0.74 1.13
C ASP A 27 4.99 2.03 1.53
N LYS A 28 4.37 2.70 0.56
CA LYS A 28 3.54 3.87 0.85
C LYS A 28 2.35 3.52 1.74
N ALA A 29 1.71 2.36 1.51
CA ALA A 29 0.61 1.91 2.35
C ALA A 29 1.08 1.72 3.80
N VAL A 30 2.24 1.09 4.00
CA VAL A 30 2.81 0.91 5.34
C VAL A 30 3.04 2.27 6.01
N GLN A 31 3.68 3.20 5.31
CA GLN A 31 3.97 4.53 5.85
C GLN A 31 2.69 5.27 6.26
N ARG A 32 1.66 5.20 5.42
CA ARG A 32 0.37 5.84 5.70
C ARG A 32 -0.35 5.20 6.87
N MET A 33 -0.31 3.88 6.98
CA MET A 33 -0.94 3.16 8.10
C MET A 33 -0.26 3.51 9.42
N VAL A 34 1.06 3.63 9.45
CA VAL A 34 1.79 4.10 10.63
C VAL A 34 1.37 5.53 10.99
N ALA A 35 1.27 6.41 9.98
CA ALA A 35 0.83 7.79 10.19
C ALA A 35 -0.60 7.87 10.75
N VAL A 36 -1.50 7.01 10.27
CA VAL A 36 -2.88 6.94 10.77
C VAL A 36 -2.89 6.62 12.27
N ASN A 37 -2.08 5.66 12.70
CA ASN A 37 -2.03 5.29 14.11
C ASN A 37 -1.59 6.47 14.99
N VAL A 38 -0.61 7.23 14.53
CA VAL A 38 -0.16 8.45 15.23
C VAL A 38 -1.27 9.50 15.27
N LEU A 39 -1.93 9.73 14.14
CA LEU A 39 -3.01 10.73 14.04
C LEU A 39 -4.18 10.37 14.95
N LEU A 40 -4.55 9.09 15.03
CA LEU A 40 -5.63 8.64 15.92
C LEU A 40 -5.23 8.79 17.39
N ASP A 41 -3.96 8.51 17.74
CA ASP A 41 -3.45 8.72 19.10
C ASP A 41 -3.48 10.20 19.49
N GLU A 42 -3.30 11.09 18.53
CA GLU A 42 -3.33 12.54 18.75
C GLU A 42 -4.74 13.14 18.62
N ASN A 43 -5.76 12.30 18.47
CA ASN A 43 -7.16 12.71 18.28
C ASN A 43 -7.39 13.59 17.03
N LYS A 44 -6.56 13.38 15.99
CA LYS A 44 -6.67 14.07 14.69
C LYS A 44 -7.47 13.21 13.73
N GLN A 45 -8.73 12.95 14.05
CA GLN A 45 -9.55 11.99 13.31
C GLN A 45 -9.83 12.40 11.87
N ALA A 46 -10.11 13.68 11.63
CA ALA A 46 -10.38 14.16 10.26
C ALA A 46 -9.17 13.93 9.34
N GLU A 47 -7.97 14.21 9.84
CA GLU A 47 -6.74 13.97 9.07
C GLU A 47 -6.49 12.47 8.87
N ALA A 48 -6.76 11.66 9.90
CA ALA A 48 -6.63 10.20 9.82
C ALA A 48 -7.56 9.63 8.76
N GLU A 49 -8.79 10.09 8.68
CA GLU A 49 -9.77 9.63 7.67
C GLU A 49 -9.29 9.88 6.25
N VAL A 50 -8.68 11.04 5.99
CA VAL A 50 -8.11 11.35 4.67
C VAL A 50 -6.99 10.36 4.33
N VAL A 51 -6.09 10.10 5.27
CA VAL A 51 -4.96 9.18 5.04
C VAL A 51 -5.45 7.74 4.85
N ILE A 52 -6.44 7.31 5.63
CA ILE A 52 -7.05 5.98 5.45
C ILE A 52 -7.64 5.85 4.05
N SER A 53 -8.40 6.86 3.60
CA SER A 53 -9.02 6.84 2.27
C SER A 53 -7.98 6.71 1.15
N LYS A 54 -6.85 7.41 1.28
CA LYS A 54 -5.74 7.29 0.32
C LYS A 54 -5.11 5.91 0.35
N THR A 55 -5.04 5.28 1.52
CA THR A 55 -4.51 3.92 1.66
C THR A 55 -5.46 2.90 1.04
N VAL A 56 -6.76 3.05 1.26
CA VAL A 56 -7.79 2.22 0.60
C VAL A 56 -7.67 2.32 -0.92
N ASP A 57 -7.42 3.51 -1.44
CA ASP A 57 -7.24 3.72 -2.88
C ASP A 57 -6.04 2.91 -3.43
N ILE A 58 -4.97 2.79 -2.66
CA ILE A 58 -3.83 1.95 -3.06
C ILE A 58 -4.26 0.50 -3.25
N PHE A 59 -4.98 -0.08 -2.29
CA PHE A 59 -5.42 -1.48 -2.39
C PHE A 59 -6.47 -1.68 -3.47
N ASN A 60 -7.35 -0.71 -3.69
CA ASN A 60 -8.28 -0.76 -4.82
C ASN A 60 -7.52 -0.80 -6.15
N TYR A 61 -6.49 0.02 -6.29
CA TYR A 61 -5.64 0.02 -7.48
C TYR A 61 -4.92 -1.33 -7.65
N LEU A 62 -4.37 -1.87 -6.57
CA LEU A 62 -3.70 -3.17 -6.62
C LEU A 62 -4.65 -4.29 -7.03
N MET A 63 -5.91 -4.25 -6.59
CA MET A 63 -6.91 -5.22 -7.02
C MET A 63 -7.20 -5.13 -8.52
N VAL A 64 -7.31 -3.91 -9.04
CA VAL A 64 -7.53 -3.70 -10.48
C VAL A 64 -6.34 -4.22 -11.32
N CYS A 65 -5.13 -4.10 -10.78
CA CYS A 65 -3.90 -4.51 -11.48
C CYS A 65 -3.65 -6.02 -11.47
N LEU A 66 -4.41 -6.80 -10.71
CA LEU A 66 -4.22 -8.25 -10.65
C LEU A 66 -4.51 -8.89 -12.00
N ASN A 67 -3.59 -9.77 -12.44
CA ASN A 67 -3.77 -10.55 -13.65
C ASN A 67 -4.52 -11.84 -13.30
N LYS A 68 -5.76 -11.94 -13.76
CA LYS A 68 -6.65 -13.06 -13.44
C LYS A 68 -6.19 -14.40 -14.02
N ASP A 69 -5.22 -14.38 -14.93
CA ASP A 69 -4.67 -15.61 -15.51
C ASP A 69 -3.76 -16.37 -14.53
N PHE A 70 -3.31 -15.70 -13.46
CA PHE A 70 -2.50 -16.34 -12.42
C PHE A 70 -3.40 -16.84 -11.27
N GLU A 71 -3.14 -18.06 -10.85
CA GLU A 71 -3.89 -18.71 -9.77
C GLU A 71 -3.83 -17.90 -8.46
N ILE A 72 -2.66 -17.34 -8.14
CA ILE A 72 -2.47 -16.55 -6.92
C ILE A 72 -3.32 -15.27 -6.88
N SER A 73 -3.81 -14.80 -8.03
CA SER A 73 -4.59 -13.54 -8.09
C SER A 73 -5.88 -13.59 -7.27
N SER A 74 -6.53 -14.74 -7.21
CA SER A 74 -7.73 -14.93 -6.41
C SER A 74 -7.43 -14.75 -4.91
N ASP A 75 -6.33 -15.31 -4.43
CA ASP A 75 -5.90 -15.20 -3.04
C ASP A 75 -5.49 -13.77 -2.70
N LEU A 76 -4.77 -13.11 -3.61
CA LEU A 76 -4.37 -11.72 -3.42
C LEU A 76 -5.58 -10.77 -3.43
N MET A 77 -6.55 -11.02 -4.30
CA MET A 77 -7.79 -10.24 -4.31
C MET A 77 -8.50 -10.30 -2.96
N SER A 78 -8.63 -11.51 -2.40
CA SER A 78 -9.27 -11.72 -1.10
C SER A 78 -8.48 -11.04 0.01
N LEU A 79 -7.14 -11.11 -0.04
CA LEU A 79 -6.28 -10.49 0.96
C LEU A 79 -6.38 -8.96 0.92
N TYR A 80 -6.31 -8.36 -0.27
CA TYR A 80 -6.45 -6.92 -0.43
C TYR A 80 -7.83 -6.43 0.03
N ALA A 81 -8.88 -7.19 -0.30
CA ALA A 81 -10.24 -6.88 0.13
C ALA A 81 -10.37 -6.94 1.66
N PHE A 82 -9.73 -7.93 2.29
CA PHE A 82 -9.70 -8.05 3.75
C PHE A 82 -9.00 -6.84 4.39
N ILE A 83 -7.83 -6.46 3.87
CA ILE A 83 -7.09 -5.29 4.35
C ILE A 83 -7.95 -4.03 4.25
N ASN A 84 -8.59 -3.80 3.10
CA ASN A 84 -9.47 -2.64 2.91
C ASN A 84 -10.65 -2.67 3.88
N GLY A 85 -11.21 -3.85 4.15
CA GLY A 85 -12.30 -4.00 5.11
C GLY A 85 -11.89 -3.55 6.51
N GLU A 86 -10.70 -3.92 6.95
CA GLU A 86 -10.18 -3.53 8.26
C GLU A 86 -9.85 -2.03 8.31
N LEU A 87 -9.28 -1.47 7.25
CA LEU A 87 -9.00 -0.03 7.16
C LEU A 87 -10.31 0.78 7.27
N ILE A 88 -11.35 0.34 6.57
CA ILE A 88 -12.65 1.01 6.59
C ILE A 88 -13.29 0.91 7.98
N LYS A 89 -13.20 -0.24 8.64
CA LYS A 89 -13.68 -0.40 10.02
C LYS A 89 -12.96 0.55 10.97
N GLY A 90 -11.64 0.64 10.85
CA GLY A 90 -10.85 1.55 11.66
C GLY A 90 -11.25 3.00 11.47
N LYS A 91 -11.55 3.38 10.23
CA LYS A 91 -12.04 4.72 9.90
C LYS A 91 -13.41 4.99 10.54
N LEU A 92 -14.35 4.09 10.35
CA LEU A 92 -15.72 4.26 10.84
C LEU A 92 -15.82 4.22 12.36
N LYS A 93 -15.05 3.34 13.01
CA LYS A 93 -15.06 3.16 14.45
C LYS A 93 -14.05 4.04 15.17
N LYS A 94 -13.22 4.77 14.41
CA LYS A 94 -12.16 5.64 14.95
C LYS A 94 -11.24 4.88 15.89
N ASP A 95 -10.90 3.65 15.51
CA ASP A 95 -10.18 2.69 16.34
C ASP A 95 -8.96 2.17 15.57
N LYS A 96 -7.77 2.52 16.07
CA LYS A 96 -6.51 2.13 15.43
C LYS A 96 -6.24 0.63 15.50
N SER A 97 -6.90 -0.12 16.38
CA SER A 97 -6.66 -1.56 16.50
C SER A 97 -6.95 -2.31 15.22
N TYR A 98 -7.90 -1.86 14.41
CA TYR A 98 -8.19 -2.44 13.10
C TYR A 98 -7.02 -2.26 12.15
N ILE A 99 -6.40 -1.09 12.17
CA ILE A 99 -5.23 -0.80 11.33
C ILE A 99 -4.01 -1.57 11.82
N GLU A 100 -3.79 -1.60 13.13
CA GLU A 100 -2.69 -2.34 13.73
C GLU A 100 -2.76 -3.84 13.42
N SER A 101 -3.98 -4.39 13.32
CA SER A 101 -4.17 -5.82 13.03
C SER A 101 -3.68 -6.22 11.65
N VAL A 102 -3.79 -5.33 10.66
CA VAL A 102 -3.38 -5.64 9.27
C VAL A 102 -2.03 -5.06 8.89
N LEU A 103 -1.46 -4.16 9.68
CA LEU A 103 -0.16 -3.57 9.39
C LEU A 103 0.95 -4.62 9.22
N PRO A 104 1.08 -5.65 10.08
CA PRO A 104 2.08 -6.70 9.88
C PRO A 104 1.89 -7.45 8.57
N ILE A 105 0.64 -7.65 8.13
CA ILE A 105 0.33 -8.33 6.87
C ILE A 105 0.84 -7.50 5.70
N VAL A 106 0.60 -6.20 5.70
CA VAL A 106 1.06 -5.31 4.63
C VAL A 106 2.58 -5.22 4.61
N ARG A 107 3.23 -5.18 5.77
CA ARG A 107 4.69 -5.22 5.87
C ARG A 107 5.26 -6.50 5.27
N GLU A 108 4.65 -7.63 5.58
CA GLU A 108 5.07 -8.93 5.03
C GLU A 108 4.90 -8.99 3.52
N LEU A 109 3.77 -8.48 3.01
CA LEU A 109 3.54 -8.36 1.56
C LEU A 109 4.64 -7.53 0.90
N ARG A 110 4.93 -6.35 1.46
CA ARG A 110 5.98 -5.46 0.95
C ARG A 110 7.32 -6.18 0.90
N ASP A 111 7.70 -6.82 2.01
CA ASP A 111 9.00 -7.46 2.13
C ASP A 111 9.13 -8.67 1.20
N THR A 112 8.05 -9.44 1.06
CA THR A 112 8.00 -10.60 0.15
C THR A 112 8.17 -10.16 -1.30
N TRP A 113 7.42 -9.13 -1.73
CA TRP A 113 7.52 -8.63 -3.09
C TRP A 113 8.87 -7.94 -3.35
N ALA A 114 9.43 -7.24 -2.35
CA ALA A 114 10.74 -6.62 -2.48
C ALA A 114 11.83 -7.68 -2.67
N GLU A 115 11.75 -8.79 -1.94
CA GLU A 115 12.70 -9.89 -2.09
C GLU A 115 12.56 -10.57 -3.44
N ALA A 116 11.32 -10.82 -3.88
CA ALA A 116 11.06 -11.41 -5.20
C ALA A 116 11.61 -10.54 -6.33
N GLU A 117 11.43 -9.22 -6.23
CA GLU A 117 11.93 -8.27 -7.21
C GLU A 117 13.45 -8.22 -7.25
N LYS A 118 14.09 -8.30 -6.09
CA LYS A 118 15.54 -8.36 -5.96
C LYS A 118 16.10 -9.62 -6.62
N LEU A 119 15.48 -10.77 -6.37
CA LEU A 119 15.89 -12.06 -6.97
C LEU A 119 15.71 -12.03 -8.50
N ALA A 120 14.63 -11.44 -8.98
CA ALA A 120 14.39 -11.33 -10.42
C ALA A 120 15.48 -10.50 -11.12
N ARG A 121 16.00 -9.46 -10.46
CA ARG A 121 17.09 -8.64 -11.01
C ARG A 121 18.42 -9.37 -11.04
N ILE A 122 18.69 -10.19 -10.02
CA ILE A 122 19.94 -10.94 -9.92
C ILE A 122 20.01 -12.06 -10.97
N ASN A 123 18.86 -12.65 -11.31
CA ASN A 123 18.77 -13.82 -12.22
C ASN A 123 18.64 -13.43 -13.69
N LYS A 124 18.77 -12.18 -14.04
CA LYS A 124 18.76 -11.73 -15.45
C LYS A 124 20.09 -11.98 -16.15
#